data_885b47d4b152c8a375345ab46d23ed86
#
_entry.id   885b47d4b152c8a375345ab46d23ed86
#
_cell.length_a   1.000
_cell.length_b   1.000
_cell.length_c   1.000
_cell.angle_alpha   90.00
_cell.angle_beta   90.00
_cell.angle_gamma   90.00
#
_symmetry.space_group_name_H-M   'P 1'
#
loop_
_entity.id
_entity.type
_entity.pdbx_description
1 polymer ?
#
loop_
_entity_poly.entity_id
_entity_poly.type
_entity_poly.pdbx_seq_one_letter_code
_entity_poly.pdbx_strand_id
1 'polypeptide(L)'
;MFIRICASEKYNKLYLPLVQIINFYYLCRPKYVLLMKRIVFLVAILFCSQSYLLAATVVTISDPETWTNSELSKYKGQIIQFAVPFYVCNNYNGLTISPRRIFQPTNQALPLSAEYNSILSLNNQGTISLTNAGSNRRLGERLYNLTVKVNSNTSVSFISCNWQGNTRADLERGLDMDAINMRGEHTLLVCCMNLEYYLVENLGGEMGPDNYSAHQKQRAKVSKALAKIDADLYGLVEIEQGQSALAEIAADLTKNTGRNFNYVNDGGSASGTYTKSGFVYCSDVLEPYGKLCKNETGVQNRKKTQAFIEKATGEKFLFSVNHFKAKSGKGYGANADQGDGQGSYNADRVKEAESVLFHYDIDRGYYGDDDILIMGDLNAYAMEDPITVLREGGMIDLHRAFHADSSYSYVYHGYAGYLDHALCNSTLYPSVTGMVAYHINSDESDNYTYDKSNDQTMFRSSDHDPVLVGLRLDSTYSGSVGNTAVKVGIVYDGSIPHIQNAEGGYYMIYRFDGSMLQQSAIATNDEAILSLKQGLYIINVYGKGECLQTKIIVK
;
A
#
# COMPACT_ATOMS: atom_id res chain seq x y z
N MET A 1 -57.06 0.60 21.33
CA MET A 1 -56.12 -0.44 20.86
C MET A 1 -54.96 0.27 20.17
N PHE A 2 -53.86 0.46 20.92
CA PHE A 2 -52.68 1.17 20.43
C PHE A 2 -51.78 0.20 19.67
N ILE A 3 -51.61 0.43 18.37
CA ILE A 3 -50.57 -0.27 17.61
C ILE A 3 -49.30 0.54 17.78
N ARG A 4 -48.31 -0.04 18.47
CA ARG A 4 -46.95 0.52 18.60
C ARG A 4 -46.21 0.17 17.31
N ILE A 5 -46.06 1.15 16.41
CA ILE A 5 -45.16 1.02 15.25
C ILE A 5 -43.84 1.68 15.67
N CYS A 6 -42.75 0.92 15.72
CA CYS A 6 -41.43 1.49 15.86
C CYS A 6 -41.06 2.23 14.56
N ALA A 7 -41.13 3.56 14.60
CA ALA A 7 -40.75 4.41 13.49
C ALA A 7 -39.26 4.79 13.60
N SER A 8 -38.48 4.55 12.56
CA SER A 8 -37.21 5.22 12.36
C SER A 8 -37.43 6.69 11.98
N GLU A 9 -36.49 7.55 12.33
CA GLU A 9 -36.61 9.03 12.13
C GLU A 9 -37.00 9.48 10.70
N LYS A 10 -36.86 8.62 9.72
CA LYS A 10 -37.18 8.91 8.31
C LYS A 10 -38.70 9.06 8.03
N TYR A 11 -39.57 8.59 8.92
CA TYR A 11 -41.02 8.60 8.74
C TYR A 11 -41.75 9.72 9.47
N ASN A 12 -41.07 10.49 10.32
CA ASN A 12 -41.68 11.62 11.05
C ASN A 12 -42.22 12.75 10.15
N LYS A 13 -41.67 12.93 8.95
CA LYS A 13 -42.15 13.96 8.01
C LYS A 13 -43.46 13.60 7.29
N LEU A 14 -43.81 12.31 7.21
CA LEU A 14 -45.05 11.85 6.59
C LEU A 14 -46.22 11.73 7.60
N TYR A 15 -45.91 11.66 8.90
CA TYR A 15 -46.90 11.49 9.97
C TYR A 15 -47.68 12.78 10.27
N LEU A 16 -47.04 13.95 10.16
CA LEU A 16 -47.69 15.24 10.43
C LEU A 16 -48.89 15.55 9.49
N PRO A 17 -48.80 15.34 8.16
CA PRO A 17 -49.95 15.58 7.28
C PRO A 17 -51.11 14.61 7.51
N LEU A 18 -50.85 13.33 7.84
CA LEU A 18 -51.91 12.36 8.10
C LEU A 18 -52.65 12.62 9.40
N VAL A 19 -51.92 13.01 10.45
CA VAL A 19 -52.52 13.37 11.75
C VAL A 19 -53.35 14.67 11.63
N GLN A 20 -52.91 15.64 10.84
CA GLN A 20 -53.71 16.85 10.55
C GLN A 20 -54.94 16.55 9.72
N ILE A 21 -54.88 15.64 8.75
CA ILE A 21 -56.06 15.21 7.96
C ILE A 21 -57.06 14.47 8.85
N ILE A 22 -56.60 13.62 9.77
CA ILE A 22 -57.48 12.90 10.71
C ILE A 22 -58.14 13.87 11.68
N ASN A 23 -57.44 14.89 12.19
CA ASN A 23 -58.04 15.92 13.08
C ASN A 23 -59.01 16.85 12.35
N PHE A 24 -58.85 17.12 11.07
CA PHE A 24 -59.79 17.92 10.27
C PHE A 24 -61.12 17.19 10.04
N TYR A 25 -61.15 15.86 10.10
CA TYR A 25 -62.31 15.02 9.84
C TYR A 25 -63.27 14.83 11.03
N TYR A 26 -62.84 15.13 12.23
CA TYR A 26 -63.72 15.09 13.39
C TYR A 26 -64.79 16.23 13.37
N LEU A 27 -64.71 17.17 12.42
CA LEU A 27 -65.55 18.33 12.32
C LEU A 27 -66.60 18.27 11.17
N CYS A 28 -66.66 17.23 10.35
CA CYS A 28 -67.54 17.12 9.21
C CYS A 28 -68.52 15.92 9.27
N ARG A 29 -69.80 16.18 9.09
CA ARG A 29 -71.03 15.38 9.12
C ARG A 29 -70.95 13.83 8.90
N PRO A 30 -71.86 13.07 9.55
CA PRO A 30 -71.75 11.61 9.73
C PRO A 30 -71.87 10.75 8.46
N LYS A 31 -72.32 11.25 7.35
CA LYS A 31 -72.56 10.45 6.12
C LYS A 31 -71.28 10.13 5.32
N TYR A 32 -70.23 10.87 5.49
CA TYR A 32 -68.99 10.67 4.74
C TYR A 32 -67.90 9.93 5.53
N VAL A 33 -68.15 9.76 6.83
CA VAL A 33 -67.18 9.12 7.72
C VAL A 33 -66.92 7.64 7.35
N LEU A 34 -67.97 6.95 6.86
CA LEU A 34 -67.81 5.53 6.50
C LEU A 34 -67.08 5.35 5.17
N LEU A 35 -67.29 6.23 4.21
CA LEU A 35 -66.63 6.22 2.91
C LEU A 35 -65.16 6.56 3.06
N MET A 36 -64.83 7.53 3.89
CA MET A 36 -63.44 7.95 4.14
C MET A 36 -62.69 6.97 5.04
N LYS A 37 -63.34 6.31 6.00
CA LYS A 37 -62.74 5.18 6.70
C LYS A 37 -62.37 4.05 5.73
N ARG A 38 -63.18 3.79 4.72
CA ARG A 38 -62.87 2.82 3.66
C ARG A 38 -61.75 3.30 2.75
N ILE A 39 -61.71 4.60 2.40
CA ILE A 39 -60.61 5.16 1.59
C ILE A 39 -59.30 5.21 2.38
N VAL A 40 -59.30 5.62 3.64
CA VAL A 40 -58.11 5.59 4.50
C VAL A 40 -57.65 4.16 4.74
N PHE A 41 -58.56 3.20 4.88
CA PHE A 41 -58.21 1.77 5.02
C PHE A 41 -57.69 1.20 3.70
N LEU A 42 -58.26 1.57 2.55
CA LEU A 42 -57.78 1.22 1.21
C LEU A 42 -56.42 1.87 0.90
N VAL A 43 -56.23 3.13 1.26
CA VAL A 43 -54.95 3.82 1.13
C VAL A 43 -53.90 3.22 2.10
N ALA A 44 -54.28 2.87 3.33
CA ALA A 44 -53.41 2.15 4.25
C ALA A 44 -53.07 0.74 3.75
N ILE A 45 -54.04 0.02 3.14
CA ILE A 45 -53.80 -1.27 2.49
C ILE A 45 -52.92 -1.12 1.23
N LEU A 46 -53.13 -0.08 0.41
CA LEU A 46 -52.28 0.23 -0.74
C LEU A 46 -50.88 0.67 -0.28
N PHE A 47 -50.76 1.46 0.79
CA PHE A 47 -49.43 1.75 1.39
C PHE A 47 -48.83 0.54 2.07
N CYS A 48 -49.57 -0.31 2.75
CA CYS A 48 -49.07 -1.60 3.26
C CYS A 48 -48.76 -2.59 2.13
N SER A 49 -49.48 -2.57 1.01
CA SER A 49 -49.19 -3.42 -0.14
C SER A 49 -48.01 -2.91 -0.98
N GLN A 50 -47.70 -1.60 -0.96
CA GLN A 50 -46.48 -1.05 -1.53
C GLN A 50 -45.29 -1.16 -0.56
N SER A 51 -45.54 -1.41 0.73
CA SER A 51 -44.55 -1.68 1.76
C SER A 51 -44.20 -3.18 1.90
N TYR A 52 -44.57 -4.03 0.95
CA TYR A 52 -43.75 -5.20 0.72
C TYR A 52 -42.44 -4.67 0.16
N LEU A 53 -41.57 -4.13 1.04
CA LEU A 53 -40.14 -4.26 0.85
C LEU A 53 -39.97 -5.75 0.58
N LEU A 54 -39.74 -6.11 -0.67
CA LEU A 54 -39.27 -7.44 -1.01
C LEU A 54 -38.07 -7.64 -0.09
N ALA A 55 -38.22 -8.48 0.93
CA ALA A 55 -37.13 -8.78 1.82
C ALA A 55 -36.00 -9.25 0.92
N ALA A 56 -34.90 -8.52 0.93
CA ALA A 56 -33.77 -8.87 0.07
C ALA A 56 -33.35 -10.31 0.39
N THR A 57 -33.15 -11.12 -0.62
CA THR A 57 -32.62 -12.47 -0.42
C THR A 57 -31.21 -12.33 0.16
N VAL A 58 -31.00 -12.88 1.36
CA VAL A 58 -29.67 -12.88 1.99
C VAL A 58 -28.81 -13.92 1.27
N VAL A 59 -27.68 -13.45 0.75
CA VAL A 59 -26.68 -14.27 0.06
C VAL A 59 -25.46 -14.45 0.97
N THR A 60 -25.20 -15.68 1.31
CA THR A 60 -23.99 -16.05 2.06
C THR A 60 -22.89 -16.45 1.09
N ILE A 61 -21.71 -15.87 1.27
CA ILE A 61 -20.48 -16.28 0.59
C ILE A 61 -19.72 -17.18 1.58
N SER A 62 -19.52 -18.43 1.23
CA SER A 62 -18.88 -19.42 2.12
C SER A 62 -17.39 -19.13 2.32
N ASP A 63 -16.73 -18.69 1.27
CA ASP A 63 -15.32 -18.31 1.28
C ASP A 63 -15.09 -17.06 0.41
N PRO A 64 -14.84 -15.89 1.02
CA PRO A 64 -14.53 -14.67 0.29
C PRO A 64 -13.30 -14.77 -0.61
N GLU A 65 -12.29 -15.56 -0.23
CA GLU A 65 -11.02 -15.65 -0.96
C GLU A 65 -11.16 -16.40 -2.30
N THR A 66 -12.05 -17.35 -2.38
CA THR A 66 -12.29 -18.14 -3.61
C THR A 66 -13.58 -17.76 -4.35
N TRP A 67 -14.35 -16.78 -3.82
CA TRP A 67 -15.61 -16.36 -4.42
C TRP A 67 -15.44 -15.82 -5.83
N THR A 68 -16.39 -16.18 -6.71
CA THR A 68 -16.50 -15.66 -8.07
C THR A 68 -17.87 -15.05 -8.34
N ASN A 69 -17.89 -14.04 -9.19
CA ASN A 69 -19.09 -13.29 -9.56
C ASN A 69 -20.08 -14.11 -10.42
N SER A 70 -19.68 -15.25 -10.95
CA SER A 70 -20.54 -16.17 -11.72
C SER A 70 -21.77 -16.62 -10.94
N GLU A 71 -21.67 -16.68 -9.62
CA GLU A 71 -22.79 -17.03 -8.73
C GLU A 71 -23.95 -16.05 -8.79
N LEU A 72 -23.69 -14.79 -9.17
CA LEU A 72 -24.72 -13.76 -9.27
C LEU A 72 -25.70 -13.98 -10.41
N SER A 73 -25.36 -14.77 -11.42
CA SER A 73 -26.22 -15.05 -12.56
C SER A 73 -27.60 -15.58 -12.14
N LYS A 74 -27.66 -16.40 -11.08
CA LYS A 74 -28.91 -16.98 -10.51
C LYS A 74 -29.83 -15.94 -9.87
N TYR A 75 -29.32 -14.74 -9.55
CA TYR A 75 -30.06 -13.65 -8.91
C TYR A 75 -30.37 -12.48 -9.87
N LYS A 76 -30.11 -12.64 -11.18
CA LYS A 76 -30.33 -11.56 -12.15
C LYS A 76 -31.74 -10.96 -12.04
N GLY A 77 -31.81 -9.64 -11.91
CA GLY A 77 -33.04 -8.85 -11.74
C GLY A 77 -33.57 -8.81 -10.30
N GLN A 78 -33.04 -9.62 -9.39
CA GLN A 78 -33.48 -9.67 -7.98
C GLN A 78 -32.73 -8.64 -7.12
N ILE A 79 -33.31 -8.35 -5.97
CA ILE A 79 -32.67 -7.59 -4.89
C ILE A 79 -32.10 -8.59 -3.89
N ILE A 80 -30.79 -8.49 -3.64
CA ILE A 80 -30.08 -9.35 -2.69
C ILE A 80 -29.34 -8.51 -1.66
N GLN A 81 -29.06 -9.11 -0.51
CA GLN A 81 -28.18 -8.57 0.52
C GLN A 81 -27.05 -9.55 0.79
N PHE A 82 -25.81 -9.08 0.74
CA PHE A 82 -24.65 -9.91 1.10
C PHE A 82 -24.49 -9.99 2.61
N ALA A 83 -24.25 -11.21 3.12
CA ALA A 83 -23.99 -11.46 4.54
C ALA A 83 -22.53 -11.13 4.94
N VAL A 84 -21.61 -11.09 3.96
CA VAL A 84 -20.21 -10.73 4.17
C VAL A 84 -19.96 -9.28 3.70
N PRO A 85 -18.98 -8.59 4.27
CA PRO A 85 -18.60 -7.27 3.78
C PRO A 85 -17.93 -7.34 2.41
N PHE A 86 -18.10 -6.29 1.61
CA PHE A 86 -17.35 -6.05 0.39
C PHE A 86 -16.40 -4.89 0.58
N TYR A 87 -15.31 -4.87 -0.18
CA TYR A 87 -14.30 -3.81 -0.20
C TYR A 87 -14.41 -3.02 -1.50
N VAL A 88 -14.22 -1.70 -1.43
CA VAL A 88 -13.94 -0.91 -2.62
C VAL A 88 -12.55 -1.27 -3.12
N CYS A 89 -12.45 -1.82 -4.33
CA CYS A 89 -11.19 -2.21 -4.96
C CYS A 89 -10.72 -1.18 -5.99
N ASN A 90 -11.65 -0.55 -6.71
CA ASN A 90 -11.35 0.50 -7.68
C ASN A 90 -12.35 1.65 -7.54
N ASN A 91 -11.84 2.88 -7.59
CA ASN A 91 -12.62 4.13 -7.53
C ASN A 91 -12.38 5.04 -8.76
N TYR A 92 -11.62 4.59 -9.72
CA TYR A 92 -11.37 5.29 -10.98
C TYR A 92 -12.46 4.92 -12.01
N ASN A 93 -13.14 5.92 -12.58
CA ASN A 93 -14.25 5.75 -13.54
C ASN A 93 -15.41 4.86 -13.05
N GLY A 94 -15.72 4.92 -11.75
CA GLY A 94 -16.77 4.14 -11.11
C GLY A 94 -16.23 3.27 -9.98
N LEU A 95 -17.12 2.58 -9.28
CA LEU A 95 -16.70 1.69 -8.20
C LEU A 95 -16.68 0.24 -8.66
N THR A 96 -15.58 -0.45 -8.35
CA THR A 96 -15.49 -1.90 -8.40
C THR A 96 -15.30 -2.42 -6.97
N ILE A 97 -16.05 -3.45 -6.61
CA ILE A 97 -16.04 -4.05 -5.28
C ILE A 97 -15.75 -5.55 -5.36
N SER A 98 -15.24 -6.10 -4.27
CA SER A 98 -14.96 -7.53 -4.10
C SER A 98 -15.12 -7.90 -2.62
N PRO A 99 -15.44 -9.17 -2.28
CA PRO A 99 -15.47 -9.61 -0.88
C PRO A 99 -14.05 -9.72 -0.26
N ARG A 100 -12.99 -9.50 -1.05
CA ARG A 100 -11.58 -9.46 -0.62
C ARG A 100 -10.85 -8.28 -1.25
N ARG A 101 -9.68 -7.93 -0.72
CA ARG A 101 -8.74 -7.03 -1.42
C ARG A 101 -8.19 -7.73 -2.66
N ILE A 102 -7.96 -6.96 -3.70
CA ILE A 102 -7.41 -7.46 -4.96
C ILE A 102 -5.98 -6.95 -5.09
N PHE A 103 -5.04 -7.89 -5.26
CA PHE A 103 -3.62 -7.57 -5.42
C PHE A 103 -3.14 -7.88 -6.83
N GLN A 104 -2.10 -7.17 -7.27
CA GLN A 104 -1.38 -7.51 -8.48
C GLN A 104 -0.85 -8.96 -8.38
N PRO A 105 -1.08 -9.81 -9.37
CA PRO A 105 -0.60 -11.18 -9.30
C PRO A 105 0.91 -11.29 -9.10
N THR A 106 1.70 -10.41 -9.76
CA THR A 106 3.16 -10.37 -9.61
C THR A 106 3.63 -9.72 -8.29
N ASN A 107 2.70 -9.18 -7.47
CA ASN A 107 3.01 -8.80 -6.09
C ASN A 107 3.08 -10.03 -5.16
N GLN A 108 2.40 -11.12 -5.50
CA GLN A 108 2.23 -12.29 -4.66
C GLN A 108 2.92 -13.55 -5.20
N ALA A 109 2.97 -13.70 -6.53
CA ALA A 109 3.48 -14.89 -7.19
C ALA A 109 4.44 -14.56 -8.34
N LEU A 110 5.35 -15.48 -8.64
CA LEU A 110 6.28 -15.36 -9.77
C LEU A 110 5.51 -15.28 -11.10
N PRO A 111 5.97 -14.44 -12.04
CA PRO A 111 5.39 -14.33 -13.37
C PRO A 111 5.16 -15.69 -14.03
N LEU A 112 3.98 -15.87 -14.63
CA LEU A 112 3.57 -17.09 -15.36
C LEU A 112 3.52 -18.39 -14.53
N SER A 113 3.76 -18.35 -13.23
CA SER A 113 3.59 -19.52 -12.36
C SER A 113 2.12 -20.00 -12.31
N ALA A 114 1.89 -21.21 -11.85
CA ALA A 114 0.53 -21.71 -11.65
C ALA A 114 -0.24 -20.86 -10.63
N GLU A 115 0.46 -20.36 -9.59
CA GLU A 115 -0.09 -19.48 -8.58
C GLU A 115 -0.48 -18.10 -9.16
N TYR A 116 0.42 -17.49 -9.95
CA TYR A 116 0.12 -16.26 -10.70
C TYR A 116 -1.16 -16.40 -11.53
N ASN A 117 -1.28 -17.48 -12.32
CA ASN A 117 -2.45 -17.71 -13.16
C ASN A 117 -3.73 -17.93 -12.32
N SER A 118 -3.61 -18.58 -11.18
CA SER A 118 -4.72 -18.76 -10.24
C SER A 118 -5.19 -17.42 -9.67
N ILE A 119 -4.28 -16.59 -9.17
CA ILE A 119 -4.57 -15.25 -8.65
C ILE A 119 -5.20 -14.37 -9.73
N LEU A 120 -4.62 -14.34 -10.93
CA LEU A 120 -5.15 -13.57 -12.05
C LEU A 120 -6.59 -13.99 -12.41
N SER A 121 -6.85 -15.30 -12.46
CA SER A 121 -8.18 -15.84 -12.73
C SER A 121 -9.18 -15.45 -11.64
N LEU A 122 -8.80 -15.61 -10.37
CA LEU A 122 -9.63 -15.24 -9.22
C LEU A 122 -9.90 -13.73 -9.18
N ASN A 123 -8.92 -12.89 -9.48
CA ASN A 123 -9.09 -11.45 -9.53
C ASN A 123 -10.09 -11.04 -10.62
N ASN A 124 -9.95 -11.59 -11.84
CA ASN A 124 -10.85 -11.30 -12.95
C ASN A 124 -12.29 -11.75 -12.68
N GLN A 125 -12.48 -12.82 -11.94
CA GLN A 125 -13.79 -13.40 -11.61
C GLN A 125 -14.33 -12.94 -10.24
N GLY A 126 -13.52 -12.32 -9.40
CA GLY A 126 -13.86 -11.95 -8.02
C GLY A 126 -14.35 -10.51 -7.85
N THR A 127 -14.52 -9.75 -8.93
CA THR A 127 -14.91 -8.33 -8.87
C THR A 127 -16.27 -8.08 -9.53
N ILE A 128 -16.98 -7.07 -9.02
CA ILE A 128 -18.24 -6.58 -9.61
C ILE A 128 -18.26 -5.05 -9.64
N SER A 129 -18.84 -4.50 -10.69
CA SER A 129 -19.10 -3.07 -10.82
C SER A 129 -20.31 -2.67 -9.95
N LEU A 130 -20.15 -1.68 -9.09
CA LEU A 130 -21.19 -1.10 -8.24
C LEU A 130 -21.65 0.22 -8.82
N THR A 131 -22.80 0.23 -9.48
CA THR A 131 -23.38 1.44 -10.06
C THR A 131 -24.25 2.19 -9.04
N ASN A 132 -24.43 3.50 -9.23
CA ASN A 132 -25.25 4.39 -8.40
C ASN A 132 -24.78 4.58 -6.94
N ALA A 133 -23.52 4.31 -6.62
CA ALA A 133 -22.96 4.45 -5.27
C ALA A 133 -22.11 5.72 -5.06
N GLY A 134 -21.93 6.54 -6.11
CA GLY A 134 -20.96 7.65 -6.13
C GLY A 134 -19.54 7.14 -6.41
N SER A 135 -18.63 8.04 -6.77
CA SER A 135 -17.27 7.68 -7.19
C SER A 135 -16.18 8.10 -6.20
N ASN A 136 -16.48 9.01 -5.25
CA ASN A 136 -15.47 9.57 -4.35
C ASN A 136 -15.30 8.71 -3.08
N ARG A 137 -15.06 7.41 -3.29
CA ARG A 137 -14.81 6.46 -2.20
C ARG A 137 -13.33 6.13 -2.13
N ARG A 138 -12.87 5.87 -0.93
CA ARG A 138 -11.51 5.44 -0.68
C ARG A 138 -11.37 3.93 -0.94
N LEU A 139 -10.27 3.50 -1.50
CA LEU A 139 -9.98 2.06 -1.65
C LEU A 139 -9.86 1.41 -0.27
N GLY A 140 -10.31 0.17 -0.16
CA GLY A 140 -10.35 -0.56 1.11
C GLY A 140 -11.52 -0.20 2.03
N GLU A 141 -12.34 0.77 1.69
CA GLU A 141 -13.60 1.05 2.40
C GLU A 141 -14.51 -0.18 2.38
N ARG A 142 -15.14 -0.51 3.52
CA ARG A 142 -15.95 -1.72 3.67
C ARG A 142 -17.43 -1.41 3.60
N LEU A 143 -18.15 -2.26 2.88
CA LEU A 143 -19.59 -2.19 2.68
C LEU A 143 -20.26 -3.34 3.42
N TYR A 144 -20.70 -3.11 4.65
CA TYR A 144 -21.44 -4.10 5.44
C TYR A 144 -22.93 -4.09 5.08
N ASN A 145 -23.58 -5.26 5.14
CA ASN A 145 -25.01 -5.40 4.82
C ASN A 145 -25.35 -4.81 3.43
N LEU A 146 -24.45 -5.02 2.47
CA LEU A 146 -24.59 -4.46 1.14
C LEU A 146 -25.82 -5.04 0.44
N THR A 147 -26.81 -4.17 0.18
CA THR A 147 -28.03 -4.50 -0.55
C THR A 147 -27.95 -3.91 -1.95
N VAL A 148 -28.17 -4.74 -2.96
CA VAL A 148 -28.05 -4.38 -4.37
C VAL A 148 -29.15 -5.03 -5.22
N LYS A 149 -29.42 -4.42 -6.38
CA LYS A 149 -30.15 -5.10 -7.47
C LYS A 149 -29.12 -5.69 -8.43
N VAL A 150 -29.24 -6.97 -8.73
CA VAL A 150 -28.33 -7.68 -9.64
C VAL A 150 -28.70 -7.37 -11.09
N ASN A 151 -27.82 -6.71 -11.83
CA ASN A 151 -28.01 -6.38 -13.26
C ASN A 151 -27.45 -7.52 -14.14
N SER A 152 -26.26 -8.01 -13.79
CA SER A 152 -25.58 -9.13 -14.42
C SER A 152 -24.64 -9.79 -13.40
N ASN A 153 -23.89 -10.81 -13.80
CA ASN A 153 -22.85 -11.39 -12.96
C ASN A 153 -21.69 -10.43 -12.65
N THR A 154 -21.45 -9.43 -13.48
CA THR A 154 -20.35 -8.46 -13.33
C THR A 154 -20.80 -7.07 -12.89
N SER A 155 -22.12 -6.83 -12.71
CA SER A 155 -22.65 -5.50 -12.39
C SER A 155 -23.87 -5.56 -11.48
N VAL A 156 -23.87 -4.71 -10.47
CA VAL A 156 -24.97 -4.54 -9.52
C VAL A 156 -25.27 -3.05 -9.31
N SER A 157 -26.54 -2.73 -9.04
CA SER A 157 -26.96 -1.38 -8.68
C SER A 157 -27.08 -1.26 -7.17
N PHE A 158 -26.42 -0.27 -6.61
CA PHE A 158 -26.42 0.03 -5.18
C PHE A 158 -27.82 0.43 -4.70
N ILE A 159 -28.24 -0.09 -3.57
CA ILE A 159 -29.46 0.28 -2.86
C ILE A 159 -29.09 0.86 -1.48
N SER A 160 -28.39 0.08 -0.64
CA SER A 160 -27.96 0.51 0.70
C SER A 160 -26.81 -0.33 1.22
N CYS A 161 -26.03 0.23 2.13
CA CYS A 161 -25.08 -0.50 2.97
C CYS A 161 -24.73 0.34 4.21
N ASN A 162 -24.01 -0.27 5.15
CA ASN A 162 -23.30 0.42 6.21
C ASN A 162 -21.85 0.58 5.76
N TRP A 163 -21.48 1.79 5.36
CA TRP A 163 -20.09 2.12 5.05
C TRP A 163 -19.26 2.14 6.33
N GLN A 164 -18.11 1.46 6.33
CA GLN A 164 -17.24 1.43 7.49
C GLN A 164 -15.76 1.41 7.10
N GLY A 165 -15.01 2.19 7.87
CA GLY A 165 -13.56 2.32 7.75
C GLY A 165 -13.12 3.15 6.55
N ASN A 166 -11.92 3.68 6.62
CA ASN A 166 -11.20 4.35 5.53
C ASN A 166 -12.00 5.41 4.75
N THR A 167 -12.90 6.14 5.42
CA THR A 167 -13.61 7.26 4.81
C THR A 167 -12.75 8.52 4.87
N ARG A 168 -13.07 9.52 4.02
CA ARG A 168 -12.45 10.85 4.16
C ARG A 168 -12.78 11.56 5.48
N ALA A 169 -13.77 11.08 6.23
CA ALA A 169 -14.03 11.57 7.57
C ALA A 169 -12.89 11.23 8.56
N ASP A 170 -12.12 10.17 8.28
CA ASP A 170 -10.96 9.76 9.07
C ASP A 170 -9.69 10.52 8.63
N LEU A 171 -9.79 11.84 8.49
CA LEU A 171 -8.70 12.67 7.96
C LEU A 171 -7.47 12.79 8.90
N GLU A 172 -7.60 12.36 10.14
CA GLU A 172 -6.50 12.36 11.13
C GLU A 172 -5.84 10.99 11.26
N ARG A 173 -5.63 10.30 10.15
CA ARG A 173 -4.88 9.05 10.16
C ARG A 173 -3.47 9.29 10.66
N GLY A 174 -3.16 8.65 11.78
CA GLY A 174 -1.82 8.62 12.33
C GLY A 174 -0.91 7.71 11.52
N LEU A 175 0.39 7.94 11.65
CA LEU A 175 1.39 6.99 11.21
C LEU A 175 1.35 5.77 12.13
N ASP A 176 1.44 4.57 11.58
CA ASP A 176 1.48 3.31 12.36
C ASP A 176 2.87 3.14 12.98
N MET A 177 3.03 3.74 14.18
CA MET A 177 4.29 3.68 14.94
C MET A 177 4.57 2.28 15.48
N ASP A 178 3.54 1.45 15.72
CA ASP A 178 3.73 0.08 16.17
C ASP A 178 4.37 -0.77 15.06
N ALA A 179 3.97 -0.56 13.81
CA ALA A 179 4.59 -1.21 12.66
C ALA A 179 6.05 -0.74 12.43
N ILE A 180 6.35 0.54 12.65
CA ILE A 180 7.70 1.08 12.54
C ILE A 180 8.61 0.57 13.68
N ASN A 181 8.05 0.39 14.87
CA ASN A 181 8.76 -0.02 16.08
C ASN A 181 8.58 -1.51 16.42
N MET A 182 8.24 -2.34 15.44
CA MET A 182 7.93 -3.77 15.65
C MET A 182 9.04 -4.53 16.39
N ARG A 183 10.31 -4.13 16.19
CA ARG A 183 11.50 -4.71 16.86
C ARG A 183 12.11 -3.79 17.92
N GLY A 184 11.41 -2.74 18.32
CA GLY A 184 11.83 -1.76 19.31
C GLY A 184 11.85 -0.34 18.76
N GLU A 185 12.00 0.64 19.65
CA GLU A 185 11.98 2.06 19.28
C GLU A 185 13.10 2.39 18.28
N HIS A 186 12.76 3.08 17.21
CA HIS A 186 13.75 3.63 16.27
C HIS A 186 14.44 4.87 16.87
N THR A 187 15.66 5.13 16.41
CA THR A 187 16.38 6.39 16.65
C THR A 187 16.40 7.27 15.42
N LEU A 188 16.15 6.69 14.25
CA LEU A 188 16.16 7.34 12.96
C LEU A 188 14.97 6.85 12.12
N LEU A 189 14.18 7.78 11.58
CA LEU A 189 13.09 7.49 10.66
C LEU A 189 13.47 7.90 9.24
N VAL A 190 13.47 6.95 8.31
CA VAL A 190 13.74 7.18 6.89
C VAL A 190 12.46 7.04 6.09
N CYS A 191 12.18 8.00 5.22
CA CYS A 191 11.02 8.01 4.31
C CYS A 191 11.48 8.05 2.86
N CYS A 192 10.86 7.28 1.99
CA CYS A 192 10.97 7.45 0.54
C CYS A 192 9.59 7.69 -0.07
N MET A 193 9.50 8.65 -0.99
CA MET A 193 8.24 9.03 -1.62
C MET A 193 8.44 9.50 -3.07
N ASN A 194 7.68 8.92 -3.99
CA ASN A 194 7.47 9.48 -5.33
C ASN A 194 6.49 10.65 -5.21
N LEU A 195 6.85 11.82 -5.76
CA LEU A 195 6.09 13.09 -5.62
C LEU A 195 5.24 13.44 -6.85
N GLU A 196 5.10 12.53 -7.82
CA GLU A 196 4.27 12.73 -9.01
C GLU A 196 4.61 14.05 -9.74
N TYR A 197 5.83 14.12 -10.30
CA TYR A 197 6.33 15.30 -11.03
C TYR A 197 6.26 16.61 -10.23
N TYR A 198 6.95 16.67 -9.08
CA TYR A 198 7.08 17.90 -8.29
C TYR A 198 8.00 18.90 -8.98
N LEU A 199 7.43 19.79 -9.79
CA LEU A 199 8.12 20.77 -10.61
C LEU A 199 7.90 22.18 -10.05
N VAL A 200 8.95 23.00 -9.98
CA VAL A 200 8.96 24.35 -9.40
C VAL A 200 9.17 25.43 -10.47
N GLU A 201 10.12 25.19 -11.39
CA GLU A 201 10.53 26.14 -12.42
C GLU A 201 10.00 25.77 -13.82
N ASN A 202 10.02 24.47 -14.17
CA ASN A 202 9.60 24.00 -15.49
C ASN A 202 8.11 23.62 -15.52
N LEU A 203 7.26 24.64 -15.38
CA LEU A 203 5.80 24.48 -15.34
C LEU A 203 5.18 24.54 -16.72
N GLY A 204 4.01 23.92 -16.92
CA GLY A 204 3.25 23.96 -18.18
C GLY A 204 3.75 22.99 -19.25
N GLY A 205 4.51 21.95 -18.87
CA GLY A 205 4.89 20.86 -19.74
C GLY A 205 3.78 19.81 -19.91
N GLU A 206 4.12 18.66 -20.50
CA GLU A 206 3.20 17.53 -20.62
C GLU A 206 2.91 16.85 -19.28
N MET A 207 3.80 17.03 -18.30
CA MET A 207 3.72 16.40 -16.97
C MET A 207 3.90 17.44 -15.87
N GLY A 208 3.34 17.16 -14.70
CA GLY A 208 3.42 18.04 -13.54
C GLY A 208 2.47 19.24 -13.60
N PRO A 209 2.69 20.28 -12.76
CA PRO A 209 1.80 21.43 -12.66
C PRO A 209 1.82 22.33 -13.90
N ASP A 210 0.62 22.68 -14.41
CA ASP A 210 0.47 23.56 -15.58
C ASP A 210 1.00 24.98 -15.36
N ASN A 211 1.03 25.45 -14.11
CA ASN A 211 1.39 26.81 -13.76
C ASN A 211 1.70 26.95 -12.26
N TYR A 212 2.16 28.12 -11.86
CA TYR A 212 2.51 28.40 -10.47
C TYR A 212 1.35 28.18 -9.48
N SER A 213 0.10 28.46 -9.86
CA SER A 213 -1.05 28.20 -8.97
C SER A 213 -1.27 26.71 -8.74
N ALA A 214 -1.12 25.89 -9.77
CA ALA A 214 -1.20 24.42 -9.67
C ALA A 214 -0.04 23.89 -8.81
N HIS A 215 1.19 24.37 -9.04
CA HIS A 215 2.34 24.04 -8.20
C HIS A 215 2.09 24.37 -6.72
N GLN A 216 1.57 25.56 -6.39
CA GLN A 216 1.27 25.92 -5.00
C GLN A 216 0.24 25.00 -4.34
N LYS A 217 -0.71 24.45 -5.10
CA LYS A 217 -1.66 23.44 -4.60
C LYS A 217 -0.94 22.11 -4.33
N GLN A 218 -0.09 21.63 -5.25
CA GLN A 218 0.72 20.43 -5.06
C GLN A 218 1.64 20.59 -3.85
N ARG A 219 2.38 21.70 -3.77
CA ARG A 219 3.26 22.07 -2.64
C ARG A 219 2.52 22.03 -1.30
N ALA A 220 1.29 22.60 -1.24
CA ALA A 220 0.50 22.61 -0.01
C ALA A 220 0.14 21.21 0.48
N LYS A 221 -0.10 20.26 -0.42
CA LYS A 221 -0.38 18.86 -0.08
C LYS A 221 0.89 18.12 0.34
N VAL A 222 1.94 18.21 -0.48
CA VAL A 222 3.23 17.55 -0.25
C VAL A 222 3.87 18.03 1.04
N SER A 223 3.93 19.34 1.29
CA SER A 223 4.53 19.89 2.51
C SER A 223 3.80 19.43 3.78
N LYS A 224 2.47 19.29 3.74
CA LYS A 224 1.70 18.74 4.86
C LYS A 224 1.95 17.26 5.06
N ALA A 225 2.04 16.49 3.97
CA ALA A 225 2.32 15.05 4.04
C ALA A 225 3.70 14.80 4.66
N LEU A 226 4.74 15.44 4.13
CA LEU A 226 6.11 15.28 4.64
C LEU A 226 6.25 15.77 6.08
N ALA A 227 5.65 16.92 6.43
CA ALA A 227 5.68 17.43 7.81
C ALA A 227 4.88 16.55 8.80
N LYS A 228 3.80 15.88 8.36
CA LYS A 228 3.05 14.92 9.19
C LYS A 228 3.84 13.64 9.45
N ILE A 229 4.62 13.21 8.47
CA ILE A 229 5.54 12.06 8.58
C ILE A 229 6.68 12.40 9.55
N ASP A 230 7.24 13.60 9.44
CA ASP A 230 8.35 14.13 10.26
C ASP A 230 9.55 13.18 10.34
N ALA A 231 9.95 12.58 9.20
CA ALA A 231 11.12 11.72 9.12
C ALA A 231 12.43 12.52 9.26
N ASP A 232 13.49 11.82 9.62
CA ASP A 232 14.84 12.41 9.72
C ASP A 232 15.54 12.48 8.36
N LEU A 233 15.19 11.57 7.45
CA LEU A 233 15.76 11.46 6.12
C LEU A 233 14.68 11.14 5.09
N TYR A 234 14.66 11.92 4.01
CA TYR A 234 13.76 11.71 2.88
C TYR A 234 14.54 11.39 1.61
N GLY A 235 14.20 10.29 0.98
CA GLY A 235 14.50 9.98 -0.41
C GLY A 235 13.32 10.39 -1.27
N LEU A 236 13.52 11.32 -2.19
CA LEU A 236 12.46 11.87 -3.01
C LEU A 236 12.64 11.44 -4.46
N VAL A 237 11.56 11.04 -5.09
CA VAL A 237 11.51 10.58 -6.48
C VAL A 237 10.55 11.48 -7.25
N GLU A 238 10.80 11.66 -8.55
CA GLU A 238 10.04 12.54 -9.45
C GLU A 238 10.03 14.02 -9.02
N ILE A 239 11.14 14.50 -8.48
CA ILE A 239 11.37 15.92 -8.25
C ILE A 239 12.07 16.56 -9.45
N GLU A 240 11.86 17.84 -9.64
CA GLU A 240 12.48 18.60 -10.73
C GLU A 240 14.02 18.50 -10.75
N GLN A 241 14.61 18.52 -11.94
CA GLN A 241 16.05 18.72 -12.13
C GLN A 241 16.50 20.05 -11.51
N GLY A 242 17.77 20.14 -11.08
CA GLY A 242 18.27 21.32 -10.37
C GLY A 242 18.10 21.21 -8.86
N GLN A 243 18.12 22.35 -8.17
CA GLN A 243 18.09 22.38 -6.70
C GLN A 243 16.80 22.99 -6.12
N SER A 244 15.99 23.65 -6.95
CA SER A 244 14.84 24.45 -6.51
C SER A 244 13.81 23.62 -5.75
N ALA A 245 13.47 22.43 -6.25
CA ALA A 245 12.52 21.52 -5.59
C ALA A 245 13.04 21.06 -4.22
N LEU A 246 14.30 20.63 -4.14
CA LEU A 246 14.91 20.19 -2.87
C LEU A 246 15.00 21.35 -1.86
N ALA A 247 15.39 22.54 -2.31
CA ALA A 247 15.49 23.73 -1.46
C ALA A 247 14.11 24.14 -0.93
N GLU A 248 13.07 24.11 -1.77
CA GLU A 248 11.70 24.43 -1.37
C GLU A 248 11.17 23.44 -0.34
N ILE A 249 11.35 22.13 -0.57
CA ILE A 249 10.90 21.08 0.34
C ILE A 249 11.63 21.17 1.69
N ALA A 250 12.95 21.37 1.70
CA ALA A 250 13.73 21.54 2.92
C ALA A 250 13.28 22.78 3.73
N ALA A 251 13.01 23.89 3.06
CA ALA A 251 12.49 25.11 3.69
C ALA A 251 11.08 24.90 4.27
N ASP A 252 10.20 24.21 3.55
CA ASP A 252 8.85 23.90 4.01
C ASP A 252 8.87 22.95 5.22
N LEU A 253 9.71 21.92 5.22
CA LEU A 253 9.91 21.03 6.35
C LEU A 253 10.43 21.80 7.57
N THR A 254 11.47 22.60 7.41
CA THR A 254 12.00 23.43 8.51
C THR A 254 10.91 24.32 9.10
N LYS A 255 10.13 24.99 8.26
CA LYS A 255 9.04 25.88 8.69
C LYS A 255 7.93 25.13 9.44
N ASN A 256 7.53 23.95 8.95
CA ASN A 256 6.35 23.27 9.42
C ASN A 256 6.62 22.36 10.64
N THR A 257 7.84 21.85 10.80
CA THR A 257 8.24 20.98 11.91
C THR A 257 9.01 21.71 13.02
N GLY A 258 9.67 22.83 12.69
CA GLY A 258 10.57 23.54 13.59
C GLY A 258 11.95 22.89 13.75
N ARG A 259 12.24 21.81 12.98
CA ARG A 259 13.54 21.14 12.89
C ARG A 259 14.34 21.72 11.74
N ASN A 260 15.67 21.60 11.76
CA ASN A 260 16.52 22.15 10.71
C ASN A 260 16.71 21.14 9.58
N PHE A 261 16.08 21.34 8.44
CA PHE A 261 16.25 20.50 7.26
C PHE A 261 17.18 21.13 6.23
N ASN A 262 17.97 20.29 5.60
CA ASN A 262 18.85 20.62 4.49
C ASN A 262 18.73 19.54 3.40
N TYR A 263 19.38 19.73 2.26
CA TYR A 263 19.37 18.77 1.16
C TYR A 263 20.77 18.47 0.64
N VAL A 264 20.94 17.32 -0.01
CA VAL A 264 22.20 16.98 -0.68
C VAL A 264 22.25 17.62 -2.04
N ASN A 265 23.22 18.52 -2.24
CA ASN A 265 23.44 19.18 -3.53
C ASN A 265 24.12 18.19 -4.50
N ASP A 266 23.40 17.79 -5.53
CA ASP A 266 23.87 16.85 -6.54
C ASP A 266 24.51 17.50 -7.77
N GLY A 267 24.65 18.82 -7.78
CA GLY A 267 25.21 19.61 -8.89
C GLY A 267 24.36 19.55 -10.15
N GLY A 268 23.09 19.06 -10.08
CA GLY A 268 22.18 19.03 -11.22
C GLY A 268 21.82 20.43 -11.72
N SER A 269 21.49 20.55 -13.00
CA SER A 269 21.00 21.80 -13.59
C SER A 269 19.47 21.76 -13.72
N ALA A 270 18.84 22.96 -13.70
CA ALA A 270 17.40 23.09 -13.97
C ALA A 270 17.02 22.89 -15.45
N SER A 271 17.99 22.72 -16.33
CA SER A 271 17.73 22.53 -17.77
C SER A 271 17.28 21.10 -18.06
N GLY A 272 16.07 20.97 -18.52
CA GLY A 272 15.46 19.66 -18.91
C GLY A 272 14.10 19.47 -18.24
N THR A 273 13.21 18.91 -18.98
CA THR A 273 11.82 18.66 -18.56
C THR A 273 11.67 17.44 -17.66
N TYR A 274 12.78 16.78 -17.34
CA TYR A 274 12.76 15.48 -16.67
C TYR A 274 13.08 15.60 -15.18
N THR A 275 12.51 14.71 -14.45
CA THR A 275 12.66 14.58 -13.01
C THR A 275 13.94 13.85 -12.61
N LYS A 276 14.29 13.96 -11.34
CA LYS A 276 15.40 13.27 -10.68
C LYS A 276 14.98 12.67 -9.36
N SER A 277 15.86 11.89 -8.73
CA SER A 277 15.82 11.56 -7.31
C SER A 277 16.71 12.52 -6.50
N GLY A 278 16.43 12.64 -5.19
CA GLY A 278 17.23 13.50 -4.31
C GLY A 278 17.00 13.21 -2.83
N PHE A 279 17.76 13.92 -1.98
CA PHE A 279 17.75 13.71 -0.52
C PHE A 279 17.49 15.02 0.20
N VAL A 280 16.57 14.96 1.18
CA VAL A 280 16.37 16.01 2.19
C VAL A 280 16.55 15.34 3.56
N TYR A 281 17.28 15.97 4.46
CA TYR A 281 17.63 15.41 5.76
C TYR A 281 17.55 16.45 6.87
N CYS A 282 17.23 15.97 8.08
CA CYS A 282 17.30 16.79 9.29
C CYS A 282 18.77 16.96 9.71
N SER A 283 19.29 18.17 9.56
CA SER A 283 20.69 18.46 9.90
C SER A 283 20.96 18.50 11.41
N ASP A 284 19.92 18.44 12.24
CA ASP A 284 20.08 18.26 13.68
C ASP A 284 20.48 16.81 14.03
N VAL A 285 20.05 15.84 13.21
CA VAL A 285 20.19 14.41 13.44
C VAL A 285 21.28 13.79 12.57
N LEU A 286 21.35 14.18 11.31
CA LEU A 286 22.19 13.55 10.29
C LEU A 286 23.23 14.51 9.71
N GLU A 287 24.33 13.91 9.22
CA GLU A 287 25.35 14.58 8.43
C GLU A 287 25.69 13.75 7.19
N PRO A 288 25.61 14.31 5.96
CA PRO A 288 26.08 13.62 4.77
C PRO A 288 27.57 13.38 4.83
N TYR A 289 28.01 12.16 4.54
CA TYR A 289 29.42 11.77 4.54
C TYR A 289 29.90 11.50 3.11
N GLY A 290 31.04 12.05 2.75
CA GLY A 290 31.63 11.87 1.42
C GLY A 290 30.87 12.62 0.31
N LYS A 291 31.22 12.32 -0.93
CA LYS A 291 30.55 12.88 -2.12
C LYS A 291 29.41 11.97 -2.54
N LEU A 292 28.33 12.55 -3.02
CA LEU A 292 27.22 11.82 -3.62
C LEU A 292 27.70 10.91 -4.74
N CYS A 293 27.38 9.63 -4.67
CA CYS A 293 27.57 8.66 -5.75
C CYS A 293 26.39 8.70 -6.71
N LYS A 294 26.67 8.82 -7.99
CA LYS A 294 25.68 8.83 -9.09
C LYS A 294 26.03 7.71 -10.06
N ASN A 295 25.03 7.03 -10.56
CA ASN A 295 25.24 6.16 -11.71
C ASN A 295 25.39 7.02 -12.96
N GLU A 296 26.56 7.05 -13.58
CA GLU A 296 26.88 7.91 -14.73
C GLU A 296 26.39 7.33 -16.06
N THR A 297 25.78 6.16 -16.09
CA THR A 297 25.26 5.55 -17.31
C THR A 297 23.74 5.58 -17.37
N GLY A 298 23.16 6.04 -18.47
CA GLY A 298 21.71 6.06 -18.68
C GLY A 298 20.97 7.14 -17.87
N VAL A 299 20.09 6.75 -16.96
CA VAL A 299 19.24 7.66 -16.18
C VAL A 299 19.88 8.12 -14.86
N GLN A 300 21.07 8.68 -14.94
CA GLN A 300 21.96 9.06 -13.81
C GLN A 300 21.26 9.84 -12.70
N ASN A 301 20.37 10.76 -13.03
CA ASN A 301 19.69 11.61 -12.06
C ASN A 301 18.60 10.89 -11.27
N ARG A 302 18.29 9.66 -11.63
CA ARG A 302 17.23 8.84 -11.03
C ARG A 302 17.74 7.77 -10.08
N LYS A 303 19.08 7.57 -10.00
CA LYS A 303 19.73 6.59 -9.11
C LYS A 303 20.89 7.28 -8.39
N LYS A 304 20.81 7.37 -7.08
CA LYS A 304 21.80 8.08 -6.26
C LYS A 304 21.98 7.37 -4.93
N THR A 305 23.24 7.33 -4.46
CA THR A 305 23.62 6.83 -3.15
C THR A 305 24.38 7.91 -2.38
N GLN A 306 23.99 8.14 -1.14
CA GLN A 306 24.67 9.03 -0.21
C GLN A 306 24.84 8.32 1.13
N ALA A 307 26.03 8.36 1.71
CA ALA A 307 26.22 7.93 3.08
C ALA A 307 25.84 9.05 4.06
N PHE A 308 25.22 8.66 5.16
CA PHE A 308 24.86 9.57 6.26
C PHE A 308 25.42 9.04 7.57
N ILE A 309 25.88 9.95 8.43
CA ILE A 309 26.27 9.67 9.80
C ILE A 309 25.16 10.15 10.72
N GLU A 310 24.66 9.27 11.60
CA GLU A 310 23.79 9.66 12.70
C GLU A 310 24.63 10.33 13.78
N LYS A 311 24.36 11.61 14.08
CA LYS A 311 25.19 12.42 14.98
C LYS A 311 25.20 11.93 16.42
N ALA A 312 24.13 11.29 16.85
CA ALA A 312 23.98 10.80 18.21
C ALA A 312 24.88 9.60 18.50
N THR A 313 25.05 8.69 17.53
CA THR A 313 25.81 7.46 17.67
C THR A 313 27.17 7.50 17.00
N GLY A 314 27.32 8.32 15.96
CA GLY A 314 28.48 8.32 15.07
C GLY A 314 28.44 7.20 14.03
N GLU A 315 27.44 6.35 14.05
CA GLU A 315 27.25 5.26 13.09
C GLU A 315 26.86 5.81 11.72
N LYS A 316 27.27 5.08 10.70
CA LYS A 316 27.10 5.46 9.30
C LYS A 316 26.33 4.38 8.56
N PHE A 317 25.57 4.76 7.55
CA PHE A 317 24.93 3.86 6.60
C PHE A 317 24.80 4.52 5.23
N LEU A 318 24.65 3.71 4.20
CA LEU A 318 24.40 4.14 2.82
C LEU A 318 22.90 4.17 2.56
N PHE A 319 22.41 5.29 2.01
CA PHE A 319 21.05 5.41 1.54
C PHE A 319 21.03 5.57 0.02
N SER A 320 20.45 4.60 -0.67
CA SER A 320 20.33 4.56 -2.12
C SER A 320 18.89 4.81 -2.54
N VAL A 321 18.63 5.90 -3.27
CA VAL A 321 17.31 6.25 -3.81
C VAL A 321 17.28 6.01 -5.30
N ASN A 322 16.32 5.20 -5.75
CA ASN A 322 16.24 4.69 -7.10
C ASN A 322 14.86 4.93 -7.71
N HIS A 323 14.84 5.25 -8.99
CA HIS A 323 13.61 5.31 -9.77
C HIS A 323 13.86 4.57 -11.08
N PHE A 324 13.33 3.34 -11.20
CA PHE A 324 13.53 2.50 -12.36
C PHE A 324 12.62 2.91 -13.53
N LYS A 325 12.85 2.30 -14.68
CA LYS A 325 12.08 2.58 -15.88
C LYS A 325 10.62 2.19 -15.72
N ALA A 326 9.72 3.17 -15.92
CA ALA A 326 8.28 2.96 -15.88
C ALA A 326 7.81 1.88 -16.84
N LYS A 327 6.74 1.17 -16.46
CA LYS A 327 6.08 0.13 -17.28
C LYS A 327 5.33 0.70 -18.49
N SER A 328 5.08 2.01 -18.51
CA SER A 328 4.30 2.69 -19.56
C SER A 328 5.04 2.80 -20.90
N GLY A 329 4.28 2.79 -21.99
CA GLY A 329 4.79 2.92 -23.35
C GLY A 329 4.98 1.56 -24.05
N LYS A 330 5.33 1.64 -25.33
CA LYS A 330 5.61 0.43 -26.14
C LYS A 330 7.11 0.17 -26.14
N GLY A 331 7.53 -0.85 -25.42
CA GLY A 331 8.86 -1.40 -25.56
C GLY A 331 9.03 -2.16 -26.89
N TYR A 332 10.29 -2.41 -27.26
CA TYR A 332 10.64 -3.20 -28.44
C TYR A 332 11.59 -4.33 -28.06
N GLY A 333 11.52 -5.46 -28.78
CA GLY A 333 12.36 -6.63 -28.49
C GLY A 333 12.16 -7.13 -27.08
N ALA A 334 13.22 -7.28 -26.29
CA ALA A 334 13.16 -7.73 -24.91
C ALA A 334 12.42 -6.75 -23.96
N ASN A 335 12.24 -5.49 -24.37
CA ASN A 335 11.51 -4.48 -23.64
C ASN A 335 10.03 -4.38 -24.03
N ALA A 336 9.55 -5.14 -25.02
CA ALA A 336 8.12 -5.24 -25.27
C ALA A 336 7.43 -5.97 -24.09
N ASP A 337 6.17 -5.67 -23.85
CA ASP A 337 5.36 -6.45 -22.94
C ASP A 337 5.26 -7.90 -23.42
N GLN A 338 5.77 -8.83 -22.62
CA GLN A 338 5.81 -10.26 -22.94
C GLN A 338 4.50 -10.98 -22.56
N GLY A 339 3.51 -10.27 -22.00
CA GLY A 339 2.25 -10.85 -21.53
C GLY A 339 2.41 -11.68 -20.25
N ASP A 340 3.48 -11.49 -19.52
CA ASP A 340 3.85 -12.21 -18.30
C ASP A 340 3.45 -11.48 -17.00
N GLY A 341 2.79 -10.34 -17.12
CA GLY A 341 2.36 -9.49 -16.02
C GLY A 341 3.40 -8.47 -15.57
N GLN A 342 4.61 -8.49 -16.13
CA GLN A 342 5.68 -7.55 -15.78
C GLN A 342 5.62 -6.24 -16.56
N GLY A 343 4.85 -6.21 -17.67
CA GLY A 343 4.67 -5.04 -18.55
C GLY A 343 5.91 -4.68 -19.36
N SER A 344 5.84 -3.55 -20.08
CA SER A 344 6.93 -3.09 -20.93
C SER A 344 8.18 -2.73 -20.12
N TYR A 345 9.35 -2.75 -20.78
CA TYR A 345 10.66 -2.36 -20.24
C TYR A 345 11.18 -3.20 -19.06
N ASN A 346 10.71 -4.43 -18.90
CA ASN A 346 11.19 -5.31 -17.84
C ASN A 346 12.70 -5.59 -17.96
N ALA A 347 13.19 -5.83 -19.18
CA ALA A 347 14.62 -6.06 -19.40
C ALA A 347 15.51 -4.85 -19.05
N ASP A 348 15.01 -3.63 -19.20
CA ASP A 348 15.74 -2.44 -18.74
C ASP A 348 15.74 -2.33 -17.22
N ARG A 349 14.61 -2.63 -16.55
CA ARG A 349 14.55 -2.66 -15.07
C ARG A 349 15.44 -3.73 -14.46
N VAL A 350 15.58 -4.90 -15.11
CA VAL A 350 16.54 -5.93 -14.71
C VAL A 350 17.96 -5.38 -14.72
N LYS A 351 18.38 -4.73 -15.83
CA LYS A 351 19.70 -4.08 -15.91
C LYS A 351 19.88 -2.97 -14.88
N GLU A 352 18.79 -2.25 -14.55
CA GLU A 352 18.82 -1.23 -13.52
C GLU A 352 19.05 -1.85 -12.14
N ALA A 353 18.44 -3.00 -11.83
CA ALA A 353 18.66 -3.75 -10.60
C ALA A 353 20.10 -4.29 -10.52
N GLU A 354 20.62 -4.89 -11.60
CA GLU A 354 22.03 -5.32 -11.71
C GLU A 354 22.98 -4.15 -11.48
N SER A 355 22.67 -2.98 -12.04
CA SER A 355 23.47 -1.76 -11.87
C SER A 355 23.47 -1.27 -10.42
N VAL A 356 22.36 -1.39 -9.70
CA VAL A 356 22.29 -1.02 -8.26
C VAL A 356 23.25 -1.90 -7.46
N LEU A 357 23.24 -3.21 -7.67
CA LEU A 357 24.14 -4.16 -6.98
C LEU A 357 25.61 -3.89 -7.33
N PHE A 358 25.91 -3.66 -8.61
CA PHE A 358 27.26 -3.33 -9.05
C PHE A 358 27.80 -2.05 -8.40
N HIS A 359 26.96 -0.99 -8.34
CA HIS A 359 27.37 0.27 -7.72
C HIS A 359 27.46 0.16 -6.20
N TYR A 360 26.60 -0.64 -5.56
CA TYR A 360 26.73 -0.89 -4.13
C TYR A 360 28.12 -1.46 -3.76
N ASP A 361 28.66 -2.39 -4.55
CA ASP A 361 30.01 -2.93 -4.33
C ASP A 361 31.11 -1.86 -4.43
N ILE A 362 30.91 -0.85 -5.29
CA ILE A 362 31.83 0.28 -5.41
C ILE A 362 31.63 1.27 -4.26
N ASP A 363 30.38 1.62 -3.97
CA ASP A 363 29.99 2.66 -3.02
C ASP A 363 30.40 2.26 -1.59
N ARG A 364 30.18 1.00 -1.19
CA ARG A 364 30.61 0.51 0.14
C ARG A 364 32.11 0.62 0.33
N GLY A 365 32.91 0.35 -0.72
CA GLY A 365 34.36 0.56 -0.69
C GLY A 365 34.75 2.02 -0.58
N TYR A 366 34.04 2.92 -1.27
CA TYR A 366 34.29 4.36 -1.23
C TYR A 366 33.92 4.97 0.13
N TYR A 367 32.75 4.62 0.67
CA TYR A 367 32.29 5.16 1.95
C TYR A 367 32.89 4.46 3.16
N GLY A 368 33.45 3.26 2.97
CA GLY A 368 34.03 2.43 4.04
C GLY A 368 32.94 1.95 5.01
N ASP A 369 31.81 1.50 4.45
CA ASP A 369 30.67 0.97 5.20
C ASP A 369 29.88 -0.01 4.34
N ASP A 370 29.43 -1.09 4.94
CA ASP A 370 28.66 -2.12 4.23
C ASP A 370 27.15 -1.94 4.39
N ASP A 371 26.67 -1.16 5.37
CA ASP A 371 25.26 -1.01 5.68
C ASP A 371 24.54 -0.17 4.61
N ILE A 372 23.60 -0.77 3.89
CA ILE A 372 22.84 -0.09 2.85
C ILE A 372 21.33 -0.28 3.00
N LEU A 373 20.60 0.84 2.87
CA LEU A 373 19.17 0.91 2.65
C LEU A 373 18.92 1.38 1.21
N ILE A 374 18.24 0.56 0.42
CA ILE A 374 17.84 0.83 -0.96
C ILE A 374 16.34 1.11 -0.95
N MET A 375 15.92 2.30 -1.36
CA MET A 375 14.51 2.64 -1.48
C MET A 375 14.21 3.32 -2.81
N GLY A 376 12.92 3.41 -3.16
CA GLY A 376 12.45 4.15 -4.31
C GLY A 376 11.34 3.44 -5.07
N ASP A 377 10.86 4.12 -6.10
CA ASP A 377 9.95 3.54 -7.07
C ASP A 377 10.75 2.69 -8.08
N LEU A 378 10.75 1.38 -7.85
CA LEU A 378 11.44 0.44 -8.73
C LEU A 378 10.58 -0.03 -9.91
N ASN A 379 9.35 0.50 -10.05
CA ASN A 379 8.44 0.20 -11.15
C ASN A 379 8.28 -1.32 -11.43
N ALA A 380 8.48 -2.14 -10.42
CA ALA A 380 8.36 -3.60 -10.45
C ALA A 380 7.67 -4.07 -9.17
N TYR A 381 6.73 -5.01 -9.29
CA TYR A 381 6.12 -5.61 -8.11
C TYR A 381 7.02 -6.68 -7.49
N ALA A 382 6.70 -7.09 -6.27
CA ALA A 382 7.53 -7.92 -5.37
C ALA A 382 8.15 -9.17 -5.99
N MET A 383 7.46 -9.83 -6.92
CA MET A 383 7.88 -11.11 -7.50
C MET A 383 8.37 -10.97 -8.95
N GLU A 384 8.51 -9.74 -9.45
CA GLU A 384 9.04 -9.47 -10.79
C GLU A 384 10.57 -9.62 -10.83
N ASP A 385 11.11 -9.83 -12.03
CA ASP A 385 12.53 -10.13 -12.24
C ASP A 385 13.48 -9.09 -11.62
N PRO A 386 13.25 -7.75 -11.73
CA PRO A 386 14.17 -6.78 -11.13
C PRO A 386 14.31 -6.93 -9.60
N ILE A 387 13.21 -7.23 -8.92
CA ILE A 387 13.22 -7.43 -7.46
C ILE A 387 13.84 -8.78 -7.10
N THR A 388 13.63 -9.79 -7.94
CA THR A 388 14.29 -11.09 -7.79
C THR A 388 15.82 -10.95 -7.90
N VAL A 389 16.33 -10.17 -8.86
CA VAL A 389 17.76 -9.84 -9.01
C VAL A 389 18.32 -9.21 -7.73
N LEU A 390 17.63 -8.20 -7.18
CA LEU A 390 18.08 -7.55 -5.94
C LEU A 390 18.12 -8.53 -4.76
N ARG A 391 17.10 -9.38 -4.61
CA ARG A 391 17.05 -10.40 -3.55
C ARG A 391 18.13 -11.47 -3.71
N GLU A 392 18.34 -11.96 -4.93
CA GLU A 392 19.41 -12.91 -5.23
C GLU A 392 20.81 -12.30 -5.02
N GLY A 393 20.92 -10.98 -5.18
CA GLY A 393 22.08 -10.17 -4.84
C GLY A 393 22.28 -9.93 -3.33
N GLY A 394 21.44 -10.55 -2.48
CA GLY A 394 21.58 -10.48 -1.01
C GLY A 394 20.77 -9.38 -0.34
N MET A 395 19.91 -8.67 -1.07
CA MET A 395 19.04 -7.65 -0.49
C MET A 395 17.77 -8.27 0.10
N ILE A 396 17.42 -7.86 1.31
CA ILE A 396 16.23 -8.28 2.05
C ILE A 396 15.11 -7.31 1.74
N ASP A 397 14.00 -7.80 1.20
CA ASP A 397 12.80 -7.01 0.96
C ASP A 397 12.03 -6.79 2.27
N LEU A 398 12.02 -5.56 2.76
CA LEU A 398 11.43 -5.20 4.05
C LEU A 398 9.90 -5.28 4.03
N HIS A 399 9.23 -5.02 2.89
CA HIS A 399 7.79 -5.22 2.79
C HIS A 399 7.42 -6.68 3.10
N ARG A 400 8.12 -7.62 2.49
CA ARG A 400 7.89 -9.04 2.73
C ARG A 400 8.33 -9.49 4.12
N ALA A 401 9.40 -8.91 4.66
CA ALA A 401 9.92 -9.26 5.97
C ALA A 401 8.99 -8.83 7.12
N PHE A 402 8.24 -7.72 6.95
CA PHE A 402 7.39 -7.16 8.01
C PHE A 402 5.88 -7.32 7.75
N HIS A 403 5.44 -7.38 6.49
CA HIS A 403 4.00 -7.37 6.14
C HIS A 403 3.58 -8.50 5.20
N ALA A 404 4.48 -9.43 4.90
CA ALA A 404 4.23 -10.54 3.97
C ALA A 404 3.63 -10.05 2.62
N ASP A 405 2.58 -10.69 2.14
CA ASP A 405 1.99 -10.43 0.81
C ASP A 405 0.89 -9.35 0.82
N SER A 406 0.62 -8.72 1.98
CA SER A 406 -0.46 -7.72 2.13
C SER A 406 -0.02 -6.28 1.94
N SER A 407 1.28 -6.02 1.76
CA SER A 407 1.82 -4.69 1.57
C SER A 407 1.51 -4.12 0.18
N TYR A 408 1.25 -2.82 0.12
CA TYR A 408 1.11 -2.07 -1.14
C TYR A 408 1.49 -0.60 -0.93
N SER A 409 1.89 0.05 -2.00
CA SER A 409 2.15 1.50 -2.05
C SER A 409 1.46 2.17 -3.23
N TYR A 410 0.95 1.36 -4.17
CA TYR A 410 0.35 1.79 -5.41
C TYR A 410 -0.85 0.93 -5.78
N VAL A 411 -1.86 1.53 -6.42
CA VAL A 411 -3.03 0.78 -6.92
C VAL A 411 -3.25 1.10 -8.38
N TYR A 412 -3.15 0.09 -9.23
CA TYR A 412 -3.36 0.21 -10.66
C TYR A 412 -4.55 -0.62 -11.12
N HIS A 413 -5.54 0.03 -11.74
CA HIS A 413 -6.79 -0.62 -12.17
C HIS A 413 -7.50 -1.44 -11.07
N GLY A 414 -7.36 -1.02 -9.81
CA GLY A 414 -7.97 -1.70 -8.67
C GLY A 414 -7.14 -2.85 -8.09
N TYR A 415 -5.96 -3.11 -8.64
CA TYR A 415 -5.01 -4.08 -8.13
C TYR A 415 -3.97 -3.39 -7.25
N ALA A 416 -3.96 -3.72 -5.96
CA ALA A 416 -2.98 -3.21 -5.02
C ALA A 416 -1.64 -3.95 -5.15
N GLY A 417 -0.54 -3.24 -4.98
CA GLY A 417 0.81 -3.80 -4.96
C GLY A 417 1.82 -2.72 -4.61
N TYR A 418 3.05 -3.04 -4.33
CA TYR A 418 4.07 -2.03 -4.10
C TYR A 418 5.06 -1.95 -5.24
N LEU A 419 5.23 -0.73 -5.74
CA LEU A 419 6.28 -0.32 -6.68
C LEU A 419 7.39 0.44 -5.93
N ASP A 420 7.03 1.02 -4.78
CA ASP A 420 7.93 1.72 -3.88
C ASP A 420 8.50 0.72 -2.89
N HIS A 421 9.76 0.41 -3.05
CA HIS A 421 10.45 -0.62 -2.30
C HIS A 421 11.30 -0.05 -1.16
N ALA A 422 11.51 -0.89 -0.15
CA ALA A 422 12.54 -0.74 0.87
C ALA A 422 13.26 -2.08 0.99
N LEU A 423 14.55 -2.09 0.63
CA LEU A 423 15.41 -3.25 0.73
C LEU A 423 16.69 -2.88 1.50
N CYS A 424 17.21 -3.80 2.27
CA CYS A 424 18.51 -3.61 2.92
C CYS A 424 19.35 -4.89 2.81
N ASN A 425 20.65 -4.75 3.03
CA ASN A 425 21.50 -5.93 3.12
C ASN A 425 21.46 -6.57 4.53
N SER A 426 22.12 -7.70 4.68
CA SER A 426 22.12 -8.47 5.92
C SER A 426 22.86 -7.78 7.08
N THR A 427 23.76 -6.84 6.81
CA THR A 427 24.49 -6.09 7.85
C THR A 427 23.62 -5.00 8.45
N LEU A 428 22.85 -4.27 7.65
CA LEU A 428 21.90 -3.25 8.14
C LEU A 428 20.63 -3.85 8.75
N TYR A 429 20.20 -5.03 8.29
CA TYR A 429 18.89 -5.61 8.67
C TYR A 429 18.66 -5.73 10.19
N PRO A 430 19.65 -6.08 11.03
CA PRO A 430 19.49 -6.08 12.48
C PRO A 430 19.11 -4.70 13.07
N SER A 431 19.53 -3.62 12.42
CA SER A 431 19.23 -2.23 12.82
C SER A 431 17.85 -1.75 12.38
N VAL A 432 17.14 -2.51 11.52
CA VAL A 432 15.79 -2.17 11.08
C VAL A 432 14.80 -2.52 12.17
N THR A 433 14.12 -1.51 12.72
CA THR A 433 13.11 -1.70 13.78
C THR A 433 11.74 -2.09 13.22
N GLY A 434 11.42 -1.66 12.02
CA GLY A 434 10.19 -1.95 11.31
C GLY A 434 10.01 -1.08 10.08
N MET A 435 8.90 -1.26 9.37
CA MET A 435 8.56 -0.44 8.21
C MET A 435 7.06 -0.34 8.02
N VAL A 436 6.62 0.67 7.26
CA VAL A 436 5.22 0.82 6.86
C VAL A 436 5.09 1.56 5.52
N ALA A 437 4.12 1.19 4.70
CA ALA A 437 3.60 2.05 3.65
C ALA A 437 2.44 2.89 4.22
N TYR A 438 2.57 4.21 4.20
CA TYR A 438 1.60 5.12 4.81
C TYR A 438 0.52 5.50 3.80
N HIS A 439 -0.63 4.82 3.84
CA HIS A 439 -1.69 4.93 2.85
C HIS A 439 -2.44 6.26 2.90
N ILE A 440 -1.82 7.31 2.40
CA ILE A 440 -2.41 8.65 2.26
C ILE A 440 -2.68 9.06 0.81
N ASN A 441 -2.22 8.29 -0.15
CA ASN A 441 -2.24 8.62 -1.59
C ASN A 441 -2.92 7.55 -2.44
N SER A 442 -2.40 6.32 -2.48
CA SER A 442 -2.83 5.27 -3.41
C SER A 442 -4.28 4.84 -3.23
N ASP A 443 -4.82 4.94 -2.02
CA ASP A 443 -6.22 4.63 -1.70
C ASP A 443 -7.19 5.78 -2.03
N GLU A 444 -6.68 6.99 -2.21
CA GLU A 444 -7.51 8.17 -2.41
C GLU A 444 -7.99 8.29 -3.86
N SER A 445 -9.18 8.86 -4.04
CA SER A 445 -9.69 9.11 -5.38
C SER A 445 -8.89 10.18 -6.10
N ASP A 446 -8.69 9.98 -7.40
CA ASP A 446 -8.12 10.94 -8.34
C ASP A 446 -8.81 12.33 -8.32
N ASN A 447 -10.07 12.39 -7.87
CA ASN A 447 -10.77 13.65 -7.73
C ASN A 447 -10.18 14.58 -6.66
N TYR A 448 -9.20 14.11 -5.89
CA TYR A 448 -8.53 14.86 -4.84
C TYR A 448 -7.10 15.27 -5.19
N THR A 449 -6.63 15.01 -6.42
CA THR A 449 -5.35 15.54 -6.91
C THR A 449 -5.36 17.08 -6.94
N TYR A 450 -4.20 17.67 -6.92
CA TYR A 450 -4.04 19.14 -6.85
C TYR A 450 -4.62 19.87 -8.07
N ASP A 451 -4.66 19.22 -9.23
CA ASP A 451 -5.18 19.75 -10.50
C ASP A 451 -6.71 19.69 -10.57
N LYS A 452 -7.34 18.68 -9.97
CA LYS A 452 -8.78 18.43 -10.02
C LYS A 452 -9.56 19.01 -8.82
N SER A 453 -8.85 19.39 -7.75
CA SER A 453 -9.47 19.79 -6.49
C SER A 453 -8.80 21.02 -5.87
N ASN A 454 -9.57 21.72 -5.03
CA ASN A 454 -9.02 22.72 -4.11
C ASN A 454 -8.77 22.12 -2.71
N ASP A 455 -8.80 20.81 -2.57
CA ASP A 455 -8.46 20.12 -1.34
C ASP A 455 -6.99 20.33 -1.01
N GLN A 456 -6.72 20.91 0.15
CA GLN A 456 -5.38 21.19 0.64
C GLN A 456 -4.97 20.26 1.78
N THR A 457 -5.65 19.12 1.95
CA THR A 457 -5.20 18.08 2.89
C THR A 457 -3.96 17.38 2.35
N MET A 458 -3.29 16.61 3.19
CA MET A 458 -2.14 15.79 2.77
C MET A 458 -2.51 14.61 1.87
N PHE A 459 -3.79 14.22 1.86
CA PHE A 459 -4.26 13.05 1.13
C PHE A 459 -4.28 13.28 -0.38
N ARG A 460 -3.81 12.31 -1.15
CA ARG A 460 -3.59 12.41 -2.60
C ARG A 460 -2.61 13.55 -2.96
N SER A 461 -1.52 13.62 -2.21
CA SER A 461 -0.39 14.50 -2.53
C SER A 461 0.49 13.95 -3.65
N SER A 462 0.31 12.67 -3.97
CA SER A 462 0.91 11.90 -5.05
C SER A 462 -0.03 10.74 -5.39
N ASP A 463 0.29 9.91 -6.38
CA ASP A 463 -0.36 8.64 -6.67
C ASP A 463 0.32 7.45 -5.96
N HIS A 464 1.50 7.63 -5.42
CA HIS A 464 2.26 6.68 -4.61
C HIS A 464 2.18 6.98 -3.11
N ASP A 465 2.10 5.94 -2.28
CA ASP A 465 2.20 6.08 -0.83
C ASP A 465 3.66 6.20 -0.40
N PRO A 466 3.97 7.06 0.60
CA PRO A 466 5.30 7.08 1.21
C PRO A 466 5.57 5.77 1.94
N VAL A 467 6.80 5.27 1.77
CA VAL A 467 7.34 4.10 2.48
C VAL A 467 8.31 4.57 3.55
N LEU A 468 8.12 4.08 4.77
CA LEU A 468 8.91 4.48 5.93
C LEU A 468 9.62 3.28 6.54
N VAL A 469 10.86 3.51 6.97
CA VAL A 469 11.70 2.51 7.65
C VAL A 469 12.24 3.12 8.93
N GLY A 470 11.99 2.46 10.05
CA GLY A 470 12.63 2.78 11.32
C GLY A 470 14.00 2.09 11.42
N LEU A 471 15.00 2.84 11.81
CA LEU A 471 16.36 2.33 12.09
C LEU A 471 16.77 2.64 13.52
N ARG A 472 17.61 1.77 14.09
CA ARG A 472 18.35 2.03 15.31
C ARG A 472 19.81 1.73 15.06
N LEU A 473 20.58 2.78 14.80
CA LEU A 473 22.01 2.73 14.52
C LEU A 473 22.79 2.92 15.82
N ASP A 474 22.79 1.94 16.71
CA ASP A 474 23.65 2.03 17.89
C ASP A 474 24.64 0.85 17.92
N SER A 475 25.90 1.16 18.28
CA SER A 475 27.00 0.20 18.33
C SER A 475 26.78 -0.91 19.36
N THR A 476 25.80 -0.79 20.24
CA THR A 476 25.44 -1.82 21.22
C THR A 476 24.47 -2.84 20.62
N TYR A 477 23.84 -2.52 19.50
CA TYR A 477 22.94 -3.44 18.78
C TYR A 477 23.67 -4.31 17.75
N SER A 478 24.95 -4.04 17.46
CA SER A 478 25.81 -5.00 16.78
C SER A 478 26.05 -6.19 17.69
N GLY A 479 25.07 -7.11 17.77
CA GLY A 479 25.14 -8.47 18.24
C GLY A 479 26.13 -8.91 19.34
N SER A 480 26.66 -8.02 20.16
CA SER A 480 27.44 -8.41 21.34
C SER A 480 26.51 -8.57 22.55
N VAL A 481 25.68 -9.59 22.50
CA VAL A 481 25.20 -10.23 23.72
C VAL A 481 26.43 -10.74 24.45
N GLY A 482 26.72 -10.20 25.63
CA GLY A 482 27.83 -10.65 26.46
C GLY A 482 27.86 -12.17 26.60
N ASN A 483 29.01 -12.72 26.34
CA ASN A 483 29.52 -14.06 26.65
C ASN A 483 28.51 -15.13 27.08
N THR A 484 28.16 -15.91 26.17
CA THR A 484 27.60 -17.24 25.93
C THR A 484 26.48 -17.18 24.93
N ALA A 485 26.70 -16.57 23.76
CA ALA A 485 25.73 -16.56 22.65
C ALA A 485 25.58 -18.01 22.16
N VAL A 486 24.49 -18.63 22.58
CA VAL A 486 24.00 -19.85 21.95
C VAL A 486 23.53 -19.41 20.57
N LYS A 487 24.34 -19.66 19.54
CA LYS A 487 24.06 -19.25 18.15
C LYS A 487 22.76 -19.84 17.67
N VAL A 488 21.98 -19.04 16.93
CA VAL A 488 20.89 -19.56 16.12
C VAL A 488 21.44 -20.66 15.21
N GLY A 489 20.79 -21.80 15.19
CA GLY A 489 21.24 -22.97 14.44
C GLY A 489 20.09 -23.63 13.69
N ILE A 490 20.41 -24.26 12.57
CA ILE A 490 19.53 -25.23 11.93
C ILE A 490 20.25 -26.56 11.94
N VAL A 491 19.68 -27.52 12.64
CA VAL A 491 20.18 -28.90 12.70
C VAL A 491 19.34 -29.77 11.81
N TYR A 492 19.95 -30.47 10.88
CA TYR A 492 19.27 -31.39 9.97
C TYR A 492 20.13 -32.64 9.79
N ASP A 493 19.65 -33.76 10.28
CA ASP A 493 20.30 -35.08 10.22
C ASP A 493 19.81 -35.98 9.07
N GLY A 494 18.96 -35.41 8.19
CA GLY A 494 18.33 -36.13 7.08
C GLY A 494 16.89 -36.58 7.36
N SER A 495 16.32 -36.21 8.52
CA SER A 495 14.91 -36.49 8.88
C SER A 495 14.08 -35.21 8.98
N ILE A 496 14.11 -34.56 10.12
CA ILE A 496 13.32 -33.33 10.38
C ILE A 496 14.29 -32.18 10.67
N PRO A 497 14.18 -31.03 9.97
CA PRO A 497 14.95 -29.84 10.34
C PRO A 497 14.47 -29.28 11.68
N HIS A 498 15.42 -28.93 12.53
CA HIS A 498 15.21 -28.27 13.82
C HIS A 498 15.87 -26.90 13.82
N ILE A 499 15.11 -25.88 14.18
CA ILE A 499 15.63 -24.53 14.40
C ILE A 499 15.93 -24.39 15.88
N GLN A 500 17.19 -24.08 16.20
CA GLN A 500 17.65 -23.98 17.58
C GLN A 500 17.99 -22.54 17.95
N ASN A 501 17.65 -22.17 19.18
CA ASN A 501 18.02 -20.91 19.83
C ASN A 501 17.44 -19.64 19.18
N ALA A 502 16.32 -19.75 18.48
CA ALA A 502 15.66 -18.65 17.79
C ALA A 502 14.24 -18.35 18.32
N GLU A 503 13.92 -18.78 19.56
CA GLU A 503 12.63 -18.51 20.20
C GLU A 503 12.28 -17.01 20.19
N GLY A 504 11.05 -16.69 19.81
CA GLY A 504 10.57 -15.31 19.61
C GLY A 504 10.89 -14.73 18.23
N GLY A 505 11.63 -15.46 17.40
CA GLY A 505 11.89 -15.14 16.01
C GLY A 505 10.87 -15.77 15.05
N TYR A 506 11.23 -15.80 13.79
CA TYR A 506 10.43 -16.48 12.76
C TYR A 506 11.35 -17.16 11.74
N TYR A 507 10.77 -18.09 10.96
CA TYR A 507 11.47 -18.70 9.84
C TYR A 507 10.64 -18.67 8.57
N MET A 508 11.33 -18.66 7.44
CA MET A 508 10.77 -18.78 6.10
C MET A 508 11.41 -19.94 5.36
N ILE A 509 10.59 -20.71 4.64
CA ILE A 509 11.02 -21.84 3.84
C ILE A 509 10.70 -21.57 2.39
N TYR A 510 11.71 -21.70 1.54
CA TYR A 510 11.56 -21.54 0.10
C TYR A 510 11.84 -22.85 -0.62
N ARG A 511 11.15 -23.10 -1.71
CA ARG A 511 11.58 -24.09 -2.70
C ARG A 511 12.79 -23.58 -3.45
N PHE A 512 13.47 -24.50 -4.14
CA PHE A 512 14.66 -24.15 -4.93
C PHE A 512 14.36 -23.18 -6.10
N ASP A 513 13.11 -23.11 -6.54
CA ASP A 513 12.61 -22.14 -7.53
C ASP A 513 12.38 -20.73 -6.95
N GLY A 514 12.72 -20.51 -5.69
CA GLY A 514 12.53 -19.23 -4.99
C GLY A 514 11.12 -18.99 -4.44
N SER A 515 10.15 -19.89 -4.70
CA SER A 515 8.81 -19.74 -4.16
C SER A 515 8.79 -20.01 -2.65
N MET A 516 8.17 -19.11 -1.89
CA MET A 516 7.98 -19.30 -0.45
C MET A 516 6.95 -20.41 -0.21
N LEU A 517 7.34 -21.40 0.58
CA LEU A 517 6.48 -22.51 0.96
C LEU A 517 5.76 -22.25 2.29
N GLN A 518 6.48 -21.67 3.26
CA GLN A 518 5.98 -21.49 4.62
C GLN A 518 6.70 -20.33 5.30
N GLN A 519 5.96 -19.60 6.12
CA GLN A 519 6.49 -18.69 7.13
C GLN A 519 5.81 -19.02 8.46
N SER A 520 6.58 -19.06 9.56
CA SER A 520 6.04 -19.34 10.88
C SER A 520 6.86 -18.66 11.96
N ALA A 521 6.20 -18.26 13.06
CA ALA A 521 6.87 -17.84 14.28
C ALA A 521 7.55 -19.04 14.95
N ILE A 522 8.65 -18.79 15.65
CA ILE A 522 9.39 -19.80 16.41
C ILE A 522 8.96 -19.69 17.87
N ALA A 523 8.22 -20.70 18.31
CA ALA A 523 7.62 -20.71 19.65
C ALA A 523 8.55 -21.27 20.72
N THR A 524 9.57 -22.05 20.33
CA THR A 524 10.47 -22.76 21.24
C THR A 524 11.93 -22.63 20.82
N ASN A 525 12.86 -22.86 21.76
CA ASN A 525 14.30 -22.88 21.48
C ASN A 525 14.78 -24.10 20.69
N ASP A 526 13.90 -25.04 20.36
CA ASP A 526 14.15 -26.19 19.48
C ASP A 526 12.85 -26.46 18.68
N GLU A 527 12.66 -25.73 17.59
CA GLU A 527 11.46 -25.77 16.77
C GLU A 527 11.63 -26.75 15.62
N ALA A 528 10.78 -27.78 15.58
CA ALA A 528 10.79 -28.80 14.53
C ALA A 528 9.95 -28.38 13.32
N ILE A 529 10.50 -28.46 12.11
CA ILE A 529 9.76 -28.19 10.86
C ILE A 529 9.16 -29.50 10.34
N LEU A 530 7.94 -29.82 10.73
CA LEU A 530 7.31 -31.13 10.49
C LEU A 530 6.69 -31.33 9.10
N SER A 531 6.55 -30.30 8.28
CA SER A 531 5.67 -30.35 7.09
C SER A 531 6.40 -30.47 5.75
N LEU A 532 7.72 -30.64 5.72
CA LEU A 532 8.48 -30.71 4.47
C LEU A 532 8.37 -32.09 3.80
N LYS A 533 8.01 -32.09 2.52
CA LYS A 533 8.07 -33.26 1.65
C LYS A 533 9.49 -33.42 1.09
N GLN A 534 9.77 -34.58 0.47
CA GLN A 534 11.04 -34.80 -0.23
C GLN A 534 11.30 -33.68 -1.24
N GLY A 535 12.49 -33.07 -1.15
CA GLY A 535 12.85 -31.93 -2.01
C GLY A 535 14.05 -31.13 -1.50
N LEU A 536 14.48 -30.16 -2.31
CA LEU A 536 15.51 -29.19 -1.94
C LEU A 536 14.83 -27.89 -1.47
N TYR A 537 15.26 -27.41 -0.30
CA TYR A 537 14.69 -26.20 0.32
C TYR A 537 15.77 -25.25 0.79
N ILE A 538 15.42 -23.97 0.81
CA ILE A 538 16.18 -22.91 1.46
C ILE A 538 15.39 -22.50 2.70
N ILE A 539 16.02 -22.53 3.86
CA ILE A 539 15.42 -22.11 5.12
C ILE A 539 16.15 -20.86 5.59
N ASN A 540 15.41 -19.79 5.77
CA ASN A 540 15.88 -18.57 6.41
C ASN A 540 15.30 -18.51 7.83
N VAL A 541 16.16 -18.34 8.83
CA VAL A 541 15.76 -18.20 10.23
C VAL A 541 16.17 -16.84 10.73
N TYR A 542 15.24 -16.14 11.32
CA TYR A 542 15.42 -14.81 11.89
C TYR A 542 15.12 -14.86 13.38
N GLY A 543 16.12 -14.67 14.20
CA GLY A 543 15.96 -14.69 15.66
C GLY A 543 17.18 -14.12 16.38
N LYS A 544 16.96 -13.47 17.52
CA LYS A 544 18.00 -12.88 18.39
C LYS A 544 18.99 -11.96 17.66
N GLY A 545 18.51 -11.22 16.65
CA GLY A 545 19.34 -10.34 15.83
C GLY A 545 20.21 -11.04 14.78
N GLU A 546 20.05 -12.35 14.60
CA GLU A 546 20.76 -13.13 13.57
C GLU A 546 19.79 -13.55 12.45
N CYS A 547 20.31 -13.55 11.22
CA CYS A 547 19.68 -14.19 10.07
C CYS A 547 20.56 -15.37 9.65
N LEU A 548 20.03 -16.57 9.72
CA LEU A 548 20.70 -17.78 9.27
C LEU A 548 19.98 -18.33 8.03
N GLN A 549 20.70 -18.45 6.93
CA GLN A 549 20.22 -19.14 5.74
C GLN A 549 20.92 -20.47 5.57
N THR A 550 20.16 -21.52 5.29
CA THR A 550 20.73 -22.83 4.96
C THR A 550 19.96 -23.50 3.84
N LYS A 551 20.65 -24.38 3.09
CA LYS A 551 20.03 -25.27 2.10
C LYS A 551 19.96 -26.66 2.67
N ILE A 552 18.79 -27.28 2.61
CA ILE A 552 18.58 -28.65 3.05
C ILE A 552 18.00 -29.52 1.93
N ILE A 553 18.34 -30.80 1.95
CA ILE A 553 17.74 -31.81 1.08
C ILE A 553 16.94 -32.75 1.98
N VAL A 554 15.62 -32.65 1.92
CA VAL A 554 14.72 -33.60 2.59
C VAL A 554 14.61 -34.84 1.70
N LYS A 555 15.01 -36.00 2.20
CA LYS A 555 15.07 -37.28 1.48
C LYS A 555 13.77 -38.07 1.61
#